data_8b0a73fda54c2d2af99cb85954eb2c64
#
_entry.id   8b0a73fda54c2d2af99cb85954eb2c64
#
_cell.length_a   1.000
_cell.length_b   1.000
_cell.length_c   1.000
_cell.angle_alpha   90.00
_cell.angle_beta   90.00
_cell.angle_gamma   90.00
#
_symmetry.space_group_name_H-M   'P 1'
#
loop_
_entity.id
_entity.type
_entity.pdbx_description
1 polymer ?
#
loop_
_entity_poly.entity_id
_entity_poly.type
_entity_poly.pdbx_seq_one_letter_code
_entity_poly.pdbx_strand_id
1 'polypeptide(L)'
;MIEEFGGAQDEYTRQQRWAHILTIIVAVAMLLYGLNLRIGALNATQLYENPEAGVRVSYPANWLIDEVAPYVFRVRDMSRIGFKTTIQIETQPAGDQTSASAIMSQLDLNRAPTTDSYDRIANNDIYIFSDETESLRGEYAFVFQDPNPFLQSIPIVVRGTDIITIRGGQAIIITFLVDANLYDESIATFERFLASLEL
;
A
#
# COMPACT_ATOMS: atom_id res chain seq x y z
N MET A 1 44.49 44.38 -37.74
CA MET A 1 43.56 43.68 -38.61
C MET A 1 42.79 42.67 -37.72
N ILE A 2 41.66 43.11 -37.23
CA ILE A 2 40.80 42.32 -36.34
C ILE A 2 39.68 41.86 -37.26
N GLU A 3 39.68 40.57 -37.61
CA GLU A 3 38.58 39.96 -38.35
C GLU A 3 37.36 39.90 -37.43
N GLU A 4 36.33 40.66 -37.75
CA GLU A 4 34.99 40.51 -37.20
C GLU A 4 34.44 39.15 -37.60
N PHE A 5 34.37 38.24 -36.63
CA PHE A 5 33.52 37.07 -36.71
C PHE A 5 32.04 37.51 -36.61
N GLY A 6 31.53 38.03 -37.70
CA GLY A 6 30.10 38.24 -37.90
C GLY A 6 29.43 36.88 -38.00
N GLY A 7 28.98 36.37 -36.86
CA GLY A 7 28.15 35.16 -36.84
C GLY A 7 26.87 35.46 -37.60
N ALA A 8 26.72 34.83 -38.78
CA ALA A 8 25.46 34.80 -39.50
C ALA A 8 24.39 34.19 -38.55
N GLN A 9 23.49 35.05 -38.08
CA GLN A 9 22.28 34.58 -37.42
C GLN A 9 21.44 33.92 -38.51
N ASP A 10 21.48 32.59 -38.57
CA ASP A 10 20.59 31.79 -39.41
C ASP A 10 19.15 32.11 -39.02
N GLU A 11 18.54 33.03 -39.77
CA GLU A 11 17.11 33.29 -39.63
C GLU A 11 16.35 32.06 -40.09
N TYR A 12 15.84 31.33 -39.11
CA TYR A 12 14.96 30.18 -39.37
C TYR A 12 13.82 30.58 -40.33
N THR A 13 13.70 29.86 -41.44
CA THR A 13 12.58 30.05 -42.36
C THR A 13 11.26 29.79 -41.64
N ARG A 14 10.17 30.39 -42.14
CA ARG A 14 8.83 30.20 -41.54
C ARG A 14 8.43 28.74 -41.43
N GLN A 15 8.84 27.92 -42.38
CA GLN A 15 8.61 26.45 -42.36
C GLN A 15 9.40 25.77 -41.23
N GLN A 16 10.65 26.14 -41.02
CA GLN A 16 11.46 25.56 -39.92
C GLN A 16 10.89 25.92 -38.56
N ARG A 17 10.43 27.15 -38.35
CA ARG A 17 9.76 27.58 -37.12
C ARG A 17 8.50 26.73 -36.83
N TRP A 18 7.67 26.53 -37.84
CA TRP A 18 6.49 25.68 -37.72
C TRP A 18 6.84 24.20 -37.46
N ALA A 19 7.89 23.67 -38.11
CA ALA A 19 8.36 22.31 -37.87
C ALA A 19 8.85 22.14 -36.41
N HIS A 20 9.60 23.09 -35.86
CA HIS A 20 10.05 23.06 -34.47
C HIS A 20 8.86 23.12 -33.48
N ILE A 21 7.89 24.01 -33.73
CA ILE A 21 6.70 24.14 -32.88
C ILE A 21 5.91 22.79 -32.90
N LEU A 22 5.70 22.22 -34.08
CA LEU A 22 5.01 20.93 -34.22
C LEU A 22 5.75 19.81 -33.47
N THR A 23 7.08 19.75 -33.61
CA THR A 23 7.90 18.76 -32.89
C THR A 23 7.74 18.90 -31.37
N ILE A 24 7.76 20.13 -30.84
CA ILE A 24 7.56 20.39 -29.41
C ILE A 24 6.16 19.95 -28.98
N ILE A 25 5.12 20.29 -29.76
CA ILE A 25 3.73 19.90 -29.45
C ILE A 25 3.61 18.38 -29.41
N VAL A 26 4.17 17.66 -30.40
CA VAL A 26 4.14 16.20 -30.43
C VAL A 26 4.89 15.60 -29.24
N ALA A 27 6.08 16.13 -28.91
CA ALA A 27 6.85 15.67 -27.76
C ALA A 27 6.09 15.84 -26.44
N VAL A 28 5.47 17.00 -26.24
CA VAL A 28 4.65 17.28 -25.05
C VAL A 28 3.43 16.35 -25.00
N ALA A 29 2.75 16.16 -26.13
CA ALA A 29 1.61 15.25 -26.20
C ALA A 29 2.00 13.80 -25.86
N MET A 30 3.15 13.31 -26.37
CA MET A 30 3.67 11.97 -26.04
C MET A 30 4.04 11.85 -24.56
N LEU A 31 4.63 12.88 -23.96
CA LEU A 31 4.94 12.90 -22.52
C LEU A 31 3.66 12.82 -21.67
N LEU A 32 2.65 13.63 -22.00
CA LEU A 32 1.36 13.61 -21.30
C LEU A 32 0.65 12.27 -21.46
N TYR A 33 0.70 11.70 -22.65
CA TYR A 33 0.13 10.36 -22.89
C TYR A 33 0.87 9.28 -22.10
N GLY A 34 2.20 9.31 -22.07
CA GLY A 34 3.02 8.39 -21.28
C GLY A 34 2.77 8.51 -19.77
N LEU A 35 2.60 9.74 -19.27
CA LEU A 35 2.20 9.97 -17.86
C LEU A 35 0.81 9.40 -17.56
N ASN A 36 -0.14 9.56 -18.47
CA ASN A 36 -1.50 9.02 -18.30
C ASN A 36 -1.47 7.48 -18.26
N LEU A 37 -0.74 6.83 -19.15
CA LEU A 37 -0.55 5.38 -19.15
C LEU A 37 0.11 4.90 -17.84
N ARG A 38 1.13 5.61 -17.37
CA ARG A 38 1.80 5.29 -16.10
C ARG A 38 0.83 5.37 -14.92
N ILE A 39 0.06 6.44 -14.82
CA ILE A 39 -0.95 6.62 -13.75
C ILE A 39 -2.01 5.50 -13.83
N GLY A 40 -2.47 5.15 -15.03
CA GLY A 40 -3.40 4.04 -15.24
C GLY A 40 -2.83 2.71 -14.76
N ALA A 41 -1.58 2.40 -15.09
CA ALA A 41 -0.92 1.17 -14.67
C ALA A 41 -0.67 1.10 -13.16
N LEU A 42 -0.30 2.22 -12.53
CA LEU A 42 -0.08 2.29 -11.07
C LEU A 42 -1.39 2.18 -10.25
N ASN A 43 -2.50 2.63 -10.83
CA ASN A 43 -3.82 2.58 -10.17
C ASN A 43 -4.64 1.36 -10.60
N ALA A 44 -4.11 0.49 -11.44
CA ALA A 44 -4.79 -0.74 -11.82
C ALA A 44 -5.01 -1.63 -10.59
N THR A 45 -6.21 -2.17 -10.47
CA THR A 45 -6.60 -3.09 -9.40
C THR A 45 -7.01 -4.44 -9.97
N GLN A 46 -6.84 -5.47 -9.16
CA GLN A 46 -7.39 -6.80 -9.39
C GLN A 46 -8.39 -7.14 -8.30
N LEU A 47 -9.39 -7.95 -8.64
CA LEU A 47 -10.40 -8.43 -7.71
C LEU A 47 -9.97 -9.79 -7.17
N TYR A 48 -10.02 -9.92 -5.85
CA TYR A 48 -9.90 -11.19 -5.15
C TYR A 48 -11.25 -11.60 -4.59
N GLU A 49 -11.62 -12.86 -4.76
CA GLU A 49 -12.83 -13.44 -4.21
C GLU A 49 -12.51 -14.77 -3.54
N ASN A 50 -12.90 -14.90 -2.29
CA ASN A 50 -12.88 -16.17 -1.55
C ASN A 50 -14.25 -16.42 -0.91
N PRO A 51 -15.14 -17.18 -1.60
CA PRO A 51 -16.50 -17.43 -1.11
C PRO A 51 -16.54 -18.24 0.18
N GLU A 52 -15.53 -19.08 0.44
CA GLU A 52 -15.47 -19.89 1.66
C GLU A 52 -15.22 -19.02 2.90
N ALA A 53 -14.40 -18.01 2.75
CA ALA A 53 -14.11 -17.03 3.81
C ALA A 53 -15.07 -15.84 3.79
N GLY A 54 -15.94 -15.71 2.78
CA GLY A 54 -16.85 -14.59 2.60
C GLY A 54 -16.14 -13.27 2.32
N VAL A 55 -14.94 -13.30 1.70
CA VAL A 55 -14.12 -12.13 1.47
C VAL A 55 -14.07 -11.80 -0.02
N ARG A 56 -14.44 -10.57 -0.35
CA ARG A 56 -14.28 -10.00 -1.70
C ARG A 56 -13.63 -8.63 -1.59
N VAL A 57 -12.53 -8.40 -2.33
CA VAL A 57 -11.77 -7.15 -2.21
C VAL A 57 -10.94 -6.85 -3.46
N SER A 58 -10.76 -5.56 -3.76
CA SER A 58 -9.88 -5.09 -4.82
C SER A 58 -8.51 -4.69 -4.25
N TYR A 59 -7.44 -5.16 -4.88
CA TYR A 59 -6.06 -4.87 -4.47
C TYR A 59 -5.22 -4.35 -5.67
N PRO A 60 -4.09 -3.65 -5.44
CA PRO A 60 -3.25 -3.14 -6.53
C PRO A 60 -2.72 -4.28 -7.41
N ALA A 61 -2.92 -4.17 -8.72
CA ALA A 61 -2.59 -5.24 -9.68
C ALA A 61 -1.09 -5.57 -9.78
N ASN A 62 -0.22 -4.65 -9.33
CA ASN A 62 1.23 -4.82 -9.31
C ASN A 62 1.75 -5.43 -7.99
N TRP A 63 0.87 -5.73 -7.02
CA TRP A 63 1.25 -6.39 -5.78
C TRP A 63 1.17 -7.90 -5.92
N LEU A 64 2.04 -8.60 -5.22
CA LEU A 64 2.10 -10.07 -5.23
C LEU A 64 1.13 -10.63 -4.19
N ILE A 65 0.17 -11.42 -4.66
CA ILE A 65 -0.71 -12.18 -3.76
C ILE A 65 -0.01 -13.43 -3.23
N ASP A 66 -0.28 -13.77 -1.98
CA ASP A 66 0.26 -14.92 -1.28
C ASP A 66 -0.85 -15.54 -0.42
N GLU A 67 -1.26 -16.75 -0.76
CA GLU A 67 -2.36 -17.49 -0.12
C GLU A 67 -1.85 -18.53 0.87
N VAL A 68 -0.78 -18.22 1.59
CA VAL A 68 -0.19 -19.14 2.59
C VAL A 68 -0.89 -18.98 3.93
N ALA A 69 -1.39 -20.10 4.49
CA ALA A 69 -1.96 -20.11 5.84
C ALA A 69 -1.00 -19.44 6.87
N PRO A 70 -1.51 -18.74 7.87
CA PRO A 70 -2.92 -18.69 8.33
C PRO A 70 -3.80 -17.64 7.62
N TYR A 71 -3.27 -16.96 6.59
CA TYR A 71 -3.96 -15.85 5.95
C TYR A 71 -5.00 -16.35 4.95
N VAL A 72 -6.20 -15.76 5.03
CA VAL A 72 -7.23 -15.89 4.01
C VAL A 72 -6.83 -15.12 2.75
N PHE A 73 -6.15 -14.00 2.96
CA PHE A 73 -5.65 -13.13 1.92
C PHE A 73 -4.38 -12.44 2.43
N ARG A 74 -3.34 -12.40 1.61
CA ARG A 74 -2.16 -11.58 1.87
C ARG A 74 -1.59 -11.07 0.55
N VAL A 75 -1.33 -9.77 0.48
CA VAL A 75 -0.75 -9.13 -0.69
C VAL A 75 0.40 -8.21 -0.28
N ARG A 76 1.46 -8.18 -1.09
CA ARG A 76 2.70 -7.47 -0.79
C ARG A 76 3.20 -6.64 -1.96
N ASP A 77 3.63 -5.42 -1.70
CA ASP A 77 4.35 -4.59 -2.67
C ASP A 77 5.80 -5.06 -2.79
N MET A 78 6.11 -5.78 -3.86
CA MET A 78 7.45 -6.29 -4.13
C MET A 78 8.34 -5.27 -4.85
N SER A 79 7.84 -4.10 -5.24
CA SER A 79 8.61 -3.07 -5.94
C SER A 79 9.60 -2.32 -5.05
N ARG A 80 9.39 -2.36 -3.73
CA ARG A 80 10.23 -1.68 -2.73
C ARG A 80 11.37 -2.56 -2.22
N ILE A 81 12.52 -1.94 -1.94
CA ILE A 81 13.65 -2.60 -1.24
C ILE A 81 13.40 -2.48 0.26
N GLY A 82 13.84 -3.45 1.04
CA GLY A 82 13.63 -3.50 2.49
C GLY A 82 12.28 -4.09 2.87
N PHE A 83 11.57 -3.50 3.84
CA PHE A 83 10.28 -4.00 4.28
C PHE A 83 9.24 -3.89 3.17
N LYS A 84 8.48 -4.98 2.96
CA LYS A 84 7.44 -5.03 1.92
C LYS A 84 6.11 -4.56 2.50
N THR A 85 5.58 -3.45 1.99
CA THR A 85 4.23 -3.02 2.35
C THR A 85 3.26 -4.18 2.14
N THR A 86 2.53 -4.53 3.18
CA THR A 86 1.71 -5.75 3.24
C THR A 86 0.31 -5.41 3.70
N ILE A 87 -0.70 -5.96 3.02
CA ILE A 87 -2.08 -6.02 3.50
C ILE A 87 -2.44 -7.49 3.63
N GLN A 88 -3.00 -7.86 4.76
CA GLN A 88 -3.42 -9.24 5.01
C GLN A 88 -4.73 -9.31 5.76
N ILE A 89 -5.48 -10.37 5.50
CA ILE A 89 -6.71 -10.72 6.20
C ILE A 89 -6.53 -12.09 6.83
N GLU A 90 -6.84 -12.19 8.09
CA GLU A 90 -6.83 -13.41 8.87
C GLU A 90 -8.20 -13.59 9.52
N THR A 91 -8.68 -14.81 9.62
CA THR A 91 -9.92 -15.14 10.30
C THR A 91 -9.66 -16.10 11.44
N GLN A 92 -10.33 -15.90 12.56
CA GLN A 92 -10.28 -16.82 13.70
C GLN A 92 -11.67 -17.01 14.30
N PRO A 93 -11.99 -18.19 14.85
CA PRO A 93 -13.25 -18.38 15.56
C PRO A 93 -13.42 -17.41 16.72
N ALA A 94 -14.58 -16.78 16.82
CA ALA A 94 -14.96 -15.89 17.92
C ALA A 94 -16.15 -16.49 18.67
N GLY A 95 -16.00 -16.71 19.97
CA GLY A 95 -17.14 -17.13 20.81
C GLY A 95 -18.11 -15.97 21.07
N ASP A 96 -19.31 -16.29 21.53
CA ASP A 96 -20.39 -15.32 21.76
C ASP A 96 -20.03 -14.13 22.68
N GLN A 97 -19.01 -14.30 23.52
CA GLN A 97 -18.54 -13.25 24.43
C GLN A 97 -17.21 -12.63 23.99
N THR A 98 -16.71 -12.98 22.83
CA THR A 98 -15.45 -12.43 22.33
C THR A 98 -15.68 -11.02 21.81
N SER A 99 -14.92 -10.05 22.29
CA SER A 99 -14.96 -8.66 21.80
C SER A 99 -13.77 -8.37 20.91
N ALA A 100 -13.90 -7.40 19.99
CA ALA A 100 -12.80 -6.93 19.14
C ALA A 100 -11.62 -6.40 20.00
N SER A 101 -11.90 -5.79 21.14
CA SER A 101 -10.89 -5.32 22.08
C SER A 101 -10.12 -6.46 22.78
N ALA A 102 -10.78 -7.58 23.07
CA ALA A 102 -10.11 -8.75 23.62
C ALA A 102 -9.16 -9.38 22.60
N ILE A 103 -9.59 -9.47 21.34
CA ILE A 103 -8.76 -9.96 20.23
C ILE A 103 -7.56 -9.03 20.02
N MET A 104 -7.77 -7.72 20.01
CA MET A 104 -6.70 -6.74 19.88
C MET A 104 -5.64 -6.91 20.99
N SER A 105 -6.09 -7.05 22.22
CA SER A 105 -5.19 -7.28 23.36
C SER A 105 -4.43 -8.61 23.23
N GLN A 106 -5.07 -9.65 22.70
CA GLN A 106 -4.42 -10.94 22.45
C GLN A 106 -3.34 -10.80 21.36
N LEU A 107 -3.61 -10.06 20.30
CA LEU A 107 -2.63 -9.80 19.23
C LEU A 107 -1.40 -9.08 19.80
N ASP A 108 -1.60 -8.07 20.65
CA ASP A 108 -0.50 -7.36 21.30
C ASP A 108 0.35 -8.29 22.18
N LEU A 109 -0.30 -9.10 23.00
CA LEU A 109 0.38 -10.08 23.86
C LEU A 109 1.19 -11.11 23.04
N ASN A 110 0.69 -11.49 21.88
CA ASN A 110 1.38 -12.46 21.01
C ASN A 110 2.54 -11.81 20.24
N ARG A 111 2.43 -10.53 19.84
CA ARG A 111 3.45 -9.81 19.07
C ARG A 111 4.58 -9.28 19.92
N ALA A 112 4.29 -8.77 21.11
CA ALA A 112 5.29 -8.17 21.98
C ALA A 112 6.52 -9.06 22.26
N PRO A 113 6.41 -10.39 22.51
CA PRO A 113 7.56 -11.25 22.73
C PRO A 113 8.25 -11.70 21.45
N THR A 114 7.61 -11.59 20.29
CA THR A 114 8.10 -12.12 18.99
C THR A 114 8.62 -11.05 18.04
N THR A 115 8.45 -9.79 18.42
CA THR A 115 8.74 -8.64 17.55
C THR A 115 9.60 -7.64 18.30
N ASP A 116 10.71 -7.21 17.70
CA ASP A 116 11.64 -6.29 18.33
C ASP A 116 11.01 -4.90 18.52
N SER A 117 11.12 -4.35 19.75
CA SER A 117 10.67 -3.00 20.09
C SER A 117 9.19 -2.74 19.74
N TYR A 118 8.33 -3.74 19.97
CA TYR A 118 6.90 -3.58 19.77
C TYR A 118 6.33 -2.52 20.72
N ASP A 119 5.62 -1.55 20.16
CA ASP A 119 4.93 -0.51 20.94
C ASP A 119 3.59 -0.13 20.29
N ARG A 120 2.56 0.08 21.09
CA ARG A 120 1.26 0.58 20.64
C ARG A 120 1.29 2.11 20.55
N ILE A 121 1.02 2.65 19.37
CA ILE A 121 1.12 4.09 19.10
C ILE A 121 -0.13 4.85 19.53
N ALA A 122 -1.30 4.27 19.27
CA ALA A 122 -2.57 4.95 19.49
C ALA A 122 -3.58 4.06 20.23
N ASN A 123 -4.49 4.69 20.95
CA ASN A 123 -5.64 4.02 21.52
C ASN A 123 -6.54 3.48 20.41
N ASN A 124 -7.33 2.46 20.77
CA ASN A 124 -8.26 1.84 19.82
C ASN A 124 -9.37 2.84 19.43
N ASP A 125 -9.49 3.13 18.15
CA ASP A 125 -10.52 3.97 17.58
C ASP A 125 -11.59 3.10 16.91
N ILE A 126 -12.81 3.62 16.81
CA ILE A 126 -13.89 2.98 16.05
C ILE A 126 -13.67 3.30 14.58
N TYR A 127 -13.63 2.25 13.75
CA TYR A 127 -13.66 2.36 12.30
C TYR A 127 -15.02 1.83 11.80
N ILE A 128 -15.64 2.55 10.88
CA ILE A 128 -16.93 2.16 10.31
C ILE A 128 -16.71 1.81 8.83
N PHE A 129 -17.04 0.59 8.46
CA PHE A 129 -17.03 0.15 7.06
C PHE A 129 -18.15 0.79 6.25
N SER A 130 -18.07 0.65 4.92
CA SER A 130 -19.09 1.18 4.01
C SER A 130 -20.48 0.57 4.18
N ASP A 131 -20.57 -0.62 4.77
CA ASP A 131 -21.81 -1.33 5.13
C ASP A 131 -22.32 -0.98 6.54
N GLU A 132 -21.80 0.09 7.15
CA GLU A 132 -22.10 0.55 8.51
C GLU A 132 -21.65 -0.42 9.62
N THR A 133 -20.85 -1.44 9.31
CA THR A 133 -20.29 -2.35 10.31
C THR A 133 -19.24 -1.62 11.15
N GLU A 134 -19.45 -1.60 12.46
CA GLU A 134 -18.46 -1.08 13.41
C GLU A 134 -17.32 -2.07 13.62
N SER A 135 -16.12 -1.55 13.66
CA SER A 135 -14.89 -2.30 13.89
C SER A 135 -13.95 -1.53 14.81
N LEU A 136 -12.96 -2.22 15.34
CA LEU A 136 -11.94 -1.63 16.18
C LEU A 136 -10.65 -1.45 15.39
N ARG A 137 -10.15 -0.23 15.31
CA ARG A 137 -8.85 0.10 14.71
C ARG A 137 -7.80 0.31 15.80
N GLY A 138 -6.64 -0.28 15.63
CA GLY A 138 -5.50 -0.08 16.51
C GLY A 138 -4.22 0.11 15.72
N GLU A 139 -3.31 0.95 16.20
CA GLU A 139 -2.04 1.25 15.54
C GLU A 139 -0.86 0.92 16.46
N TYR A 140 0.20 0.39 15.87
CA TYR A 140 1.41 -0.02 16.57
C TYR A 140 2.64 0.18 15.71
N ALA A 141 3.81 0.11 16.32
CA ALA A 141 5.08 0.08 15.61
C ALA A 141 6.00 -1.01 16.17
N PHE A 142 6.92 -1.45 15.34
CA PHE A 142 7.97 -2.38 15.73
C PHE A 142 9.20 -2.20 14.84
N VAL A 143 10.33 -2.77 15.26
CA VAL A 143 11.55 -2.78 14.46
C VAL A 143 11.64 -4.08 13.70
N PHE A 144 11.74 -3.97 12.38
CA PHE A 144 11.99 -5.08 11.47
C PHE A 144 13.46 -5.11 11.05
N GLN A 145 14.08 -6.28 11.16
CA GLN A 145 15.39 -6.54 10.57
C GLN A 145 15.29 -7.80 9.71
N ASP A 146 15.80 -7.74 8.47
CA ASP A 146 15.80 -8.91 7.59
C ASP A 146 16.63 -10.02 8.23
N PRO A 147 16.07 -11.24 8.43
CA PRO A 147 16.77 -12.35 9.07
C PRO A 147 17.88 -12.94 8.22
N ASN A 148 18.05 -12.52 6.96
CA ASN A 148 19.09 -13.01 6.09
C ASN A 148 20.46 -12.44 6.51
N PRO A 149 21.38 -13.26 7.05
CA PRO A 149 22.67 -12.78 7.55
C PRO A 149 23.59 -12.23 6.46
N PHE A 150 23.32 -12.52 5.20
CA PHE A 150 24.08 -12.02 4.06
C PHE A 150 23.61 -10.63 3.58
N LEU A 151 22.41 -10.22 3.97
CA LEU A 151 21.91 -8.88 3.75
C LEU A 151 22.22 -8.10 5.01
N GLN A 152 23.25 -7.27 5.02
CA GLN A 152 23.49 -6.33 6.12
C GLN A 152 22.35 -5.30 6.15
N SER A 153 21.14 -5.75 6.53
CA SER A 153 19.96 -4.92 6.52
C SER A 153 19.99 -3.93 7.68
N ILE A 154 19.75 -2.68 7.38
CA ILE A 154 19.53 -1.65 8.40
C ILE A 154 18.16 -1.92 9.03
N PRO A 155 18.03 -1.90 10.38
CA PRO A 155 16.76 -2.01 11.05
C PRO A 155 15.78 -0.92 10.56
N ILE A 156 14.54 -1.29 10.28
CA ILE A 156 13.50 -0.42 9.75
C ILE A 156 12.37 -0.38 10.77
N VAL A 157 11.88 0.82 11.08
CA VAL A 157 10.66 0.98 11.88
C VAL A 157 9.47 0.70 10.97
N VAL A 158 8.68 -0.31 11.34
CA VAL A 158 7.44 -0.67 10.65
C VAL A 158 6.27 -0.14 11.47
N ARG A 159 5.32 0.52 10.79
CA ARG A 159 4.03 0.90 11.36
C ARG A 159 2.97 -0.09 10.92
N GLY A 160 2.22 -0.59 11.88
CA GLY A 160 1.12 -1.51 11.67
C GLY A 160 -0.22 -0.88 12.04
N THR A 161 -1.27 -1.23 11.29
CA THR A 161 -2.65 -0.88 11.59
C THR A 161 -3.49 -2.15 11.51
N ASP A 162 -4.17 -2.48 12.60
CA ASP A 162 -5.15 -3.57 12.62
C ASP A 162 -6.55 -3.02 12.64
N ILE A 163 -7.45 -3.63 11.88
CA ILE A 163 -8.88 -3.42 11.96
C ILE A 163 -9.53 -4.77 12.26
N ILE A 164 -10.29 -4.82 13.35
CA ILE A 164 -10.91 -6.06 13.82
C ILE A 164 -12.42 -5.88 13.82
N THR A 165 -13.11 -6.76 13.12
CA THR A 165 -14.57 -6.89 13.18
C THR A 165 -14.97 -8.32 13.54
N ILE A 166 -16.14 -8.47 14.14
CA ILE A 166 -16.70 -9.79 14.48
C ILE A 166 -17.99 -9.96 13.70
N ARG A 167 -18.05 -11.02 12.90
CA ARG A 167 -19.18 -11.31 12.04
C ARG A 167 -19.40 -12.83 11.94
N GLY A 168 -20.64 -13.29 12.07
CA GLY A 168 -20.97 -14.70 11.90
C GLY A 168 -20.24 -15.66 12.83
N GLY A 169 -19.86 -15.24 14.05
CA GLY A 169 -19.08 -16.07 14.98
C GLY A 169 -17.59 -16.18 14.61
N GLN A 170 -17.12 -15.34 13.70
CA GLN A 170 -15.71 -15.23 13.35
C GLN A 170 -15.22 -13.81 13.58
N ALA A 171 -13.99 -13.68 14.04
CA ALA A 171 -13.25 -12.42 14.04
C ALA A 171 -12.45 -12.34 12.75
N ILE A 172 -12.61 -11.23 12.06
CA ILE A 172 -11.89 -10.88 10.84
C ILE A 172 -10.88 -9.81 11.22
N ILE A 173 -9.61 -10.11 11.02
CA ILE A 173 -8.48 -9.24 11.36
C ILE A 173 -7.84 -8.78 10.06
N ILE A 174 -7.91 -7.49 9.79
CA ILE A 174 -7.29 -6.87 8.63
C ILE A 174 -6.05 -6.12 9.13
N THR A 175 -4.88 -6.52 8.65
CA THR A 175 -3.61 -5.92 9.07
C THR A 175 -2.94 -5.23 7.89
N PHE A 176 -2.55 -3.98 8.08
CA PHE A 176 -1.72 -3.21 7.17
C PHE A 176 -0.35 -2.96 7.81
N LEU A 177 0.73 -3.32 7.11
CA LEU A 177 2.11 -3.15 7.54
C LEU A 177 2.89 -2.35 6.51
N VAL A 178 3.61 -1.35 6.96
CA VAL A 178 4.39 -0.47 6.07
C VAL A 178 5.60 0.11 6.78
N ASP A 179 6.68 0.39 6.06
CA ASP A 179 7.78 1.22 6.56
C ASP A 179 7.23 2.57 7.06
N ALA A 180 7.55 2.95 8.29
CA ALA A 180 7.02 4.15 8.91
C ALA A 180 7.27 5.44 8.08
N ASN A 181 8.37 5.47 7.32
CA ASN A 181 8.68 6.59 6.43
C ASN A 181 7.78 6.66 5.19
N LEU A 182 7.12 5.55 4.84
CA LEU A 182 6.23 5.44 3.68
C LEU A 182 4.74 5.42 4.09
N TYR A 183 4.43 5.59 5.37
CA TYR A 183 3.07 5.47 5.87
C TYR A 183 2.10 6.44 5.18
N ASP A 184 2.46 7.73 5.13
CA ASP A 184 1.59 8.77 4.55
C ASP A 184 1.36 8.58 3.04
N GLU A 185 2.35 8.02 2.33
CA GLU A 185 2.23 7.68 0.91
C GLU A 185 1.32 6.46 0.68
N SER A 186 1.38 5.49 1.60
CA SER A 186 0.76 4.18 1.43
C SER A 186 -0.65 4.08 2.00
N ILE A 187 -1.00 4.93 2.97
CA ILE A 187 -2.29 4.88 3.67
C ILE A 187 -3.48 5.02 2.70
N ALA A 188 -3.37 5.87 1.69
CA ALA A 188 -4.43 6.05 0.69
C ALA A 188 -4.72 4.77 -0.11
N THR A 189 -3.73 3.88 -0.27
CA THR A 189 -3.91 2.58 -0.91
C THR A 189 -4.65 1.63 0.02
N PHE A 190 -4.32 1.65 1.31
CA PHE A 190 -5.03 0.85 2.32
C PHE A 190 -6.49 1.30 2.49
N GLU A 191 -6.77 2.60 2.53
CA GLU A 191 -8.14 3.11 2.61
C GLU A 191 -8.98 2.73 1.36
N ARG A 192 -8.39 2.75 0.16
CA ARG A 192 -9.08 2.24 -1.05
C ARG A 192 -9.36 0.75 -0.98
N PHE A 193 -8.42 -0.03 -0.43
CA PHE A 193 -8.62 -1.45 -0.18
C PHE A 193 -9.80 -1.69 0.77
N LEU A 194 -9.84 -0.99 1.91
CA LEU A 194 -10.93 -1.07 2.88
C LEU A 194 -12.28 -0.65 2.28
N ALA A 195 -12.29 0.40 1.47
CA ALA A 195 -13.52 0.87 0.81
C ALA A 195 -14.08 -0.13 -0.22
N SER A 196 -13.25 -1.04 -0.73
CA SER A 196 -13.66 -2.09 -1.68
C SER A 196 -13.96 -3.43 -1.00
N LEU A 197 -13.71 -3.54 0.31
CA LEU A 197 -13.86 -4.79 1.04
C LEU A 197 -15.34 -5.08 1.31
N GLU A 198 -15.77 -6.26 0.89
CA GLU A 198 -17.07 -6.87 1.18
C GLU A 198 -16.82 -8.13 2.02
N LEU A 199 -17.49 -8.22 3.18
CA LEU A 199 -17.35 -9.27 4.18
C LEU A 199 -18.66 -10.04 4.39
#